data_2e54e3a6d091dfcd124f1b41f8e46134
#
_entry.id   2e54e3a6d091dfcd124f1b41f8e46134
#
_cell.length_a   1.000
_cell.length_b   1.000
_cell.length_c   1.000
_cell.angle_alpha   90.00
_cell.angle_beta   90.00
_cell.angle_gamma   90.00
#
_symmetry.space_group_name_H-M   'P 1'
#
loop_
_entity.id
_entity.type
_entity.pdbx_description
1 polymer ?
#
loop_
_entity_poly.entity_id
_entity_poly.type
_entity_poly.pdbx_seq_one_letter_code
_entity_poly.pdbx_strand_id
1 'polypeptide(L)'
;MNVCDLIASMEQAEISPRPVIGVIIVVSGVAVSFLLWLLYVHHASADFAGRWMFLPALNALLNGLCALALCVGLYFIEHHNREAHRASLLLAFAFSSVFLISYIVKHALDGDTIFPGHGPVRTLYLSILASHVILSIVALPMVLTTFFFSLTGRFAMHRRIARLTFPIWLYVSITGVVVFVFLRAYAY
;
A
#
# COMPACT_ATOMS: atom_id res chain seq x y z
N MET A 1 -0.08 -41.91 25.32
CA MET A 1 0.22 -40.84 24.34
C MET A 1 1.67 -40.47 24.59
N ASN A 2 2.58 -40.86 23.67
CA ASN A 2 4.02 -40.63 23.83
C ASN A 2 4.35 -39.15 23.58
N VAL A 3 5.44 -38.65 24.19
CA VAL A 3 5.91 -37.27 24.02
C VAL A 3 6.12 -36.93 22.54
N CYS A 4 6.53 -37.89 21.71
CA CYS A 4 6.64 -37.76 20.26
C CYS A 4 5.28 -37.49 19.59
N ASP A 5 4.20 -38.13 20.04
CA ASP A 5 2.85 -37.91 19.48
C ASP A 5 2.31 -36.54 19.90
N LEU A 6 2.68 -36.08 21.10
CA LEU A 6 2.33 -34.73 21.57
C LEU A 6 3.09 -33.66 20.79
N ILE A 7 4.39 -33.84 20.56
CA ILE A 7 5.21 -32.93 19.73
C ILE A 7 4.71 -32.92 18.30
N ALA A 8 4.41 -34.07 17.70
CA ALA A 8 3.85 -34.16 16.35
C ALA A 8 2.46 -33.51 16.27
N SER A 9 1.62 -33.61 17.30
CA SER A 9 0.31 -32.93 17.32
C SER A 9 0.41 -31.41 17.52
N MET A 10 1.46 -30.95 18.24
CA MET A 10 1.75 -29.52 18.39
C MET A 10 2.37 -28.93 17.10
N GLU A 11 3.16 -29.69 16.35
CA GLU A 11 3.74 -29.32 15.09
C GLU A 11 2.69 -29.26 13.96
N GLN A 12 1.58 -30.01 14.10
CA GLN A 12 0.43 -30.01 13.17
C GLN A 12 -0.60 -28.90 13.43
N ALA A 13 -0.44 -28.09 14.46
CA ALA A 13 -1.22 -26.86 14.62
C ALA A 13 -0.78 -25.76 13.63
N GLU A 14 -0.44 -26.17 12.41
CA GLU A 14 -0.15 -25.26 11.30
C GLU A 14 -1.43 -24.51 10.97
N ILE A 15 -1.47 -23.22 11.33
CA ILE A 15 -2.62 -22.36 11.04
C ILE A 15 -2.94 -22.48 9.54
N SER A 16 -4.10 -23.05 9.23
CA SER A 16 -4.53 -23.14 7.83
C SER A 16 -4.49 -21.74 7.18
N PRO A 17 -3.88 -21.57 6.01
CA PRO A 17 -3.78 -20.25 5.38
C PRO A 17 -5.15 -19.72 4.93
N ARG A 18 -6.13 -20.58 4.66
CA ARG A 18 -7.43 -20.22 4.12
C ARG A 18 -8.23 -19.25 5.00
N PRO A 19 -8.44 -19.51 6.32
CA PRO A 19 -9.19 -18.57 7.15
C PRO A 19 -8.45 -17.22 7.31
N VAL A 20 -7.12 -17.23 7.41
CA VAL A 20 -6.34 -15.99 7.53
C VAL A 20 -6.41 -15.16 6.25
N ILE A 21 -6.30 -15.78 5.09
CA ILE A 21 -6.49 -15.10 3.80
C ILE A 21 -7.92 -14.53 3.70
N GLY A 22 -8.91 -15.28 4.16
CA GLY A 22 -10.29 -14.79 4.24
C GLY A 22 -10.41 -13.52 5.09
N VAL A 23 -9.80 -13.51 6.28
CA VAL A 23 -9.74 -12.31 7.14
C VAL A 23 -9.02 -11.15 6.46
N ILE A 24 -7.89 -11.39 5.81
CA ILE A 24 -7.15 -10.35 5.06
C ILE A 24 -8.03 -9.74 3.97
N ILE A 25 -8.76 -10.55 3.21
CA ILE A 25 -9.67 -10.07 2.16
C ILE A 25 -10.80 -9.23 2.77
N VAL A 26 -11.41 -9.69 3.85
CA VAL A 26 -12.50 -8.96 4.53
C VAL A 26 -11.99 -7.61 5.07
N VAL A 27 -10.86 -7.60 5.79
CA VAL A 27 -10.25 -6.37 6.33
C VAL A 27 -9.89 -5.41 5.19
N SER A 28 -9.28 -5.90 4.11
CA SER A 28 -8.97 -5.09 2.95
C SER A 28 -10.24 -4.54 2.28
N GLY A 29 -11.28 -5.36 2.15
CA GLY A 29 -12.57 -4.95 1.61
C GLY A 29 -13.24 -3.85 2.45
N VAL A 30 -13.21 -3.97 3.78
CA VAL A 30 -13.72 -2.95 4.70
C VAL A 30 -12.92 -1.64 4.55
N ALA A 31 -11.59 -1.73 4.50
CA ALA A 31 -10.74 -0.55 4.32
C ALA A 31 -11.00 0.16 2.99
N VAL A 32 -11.14 -0.60 1.89
CA VAL A 32 -11.48 -0.06 0.56
C VAL A 32 -12.88 0.56 0.57
N SER A 33 -13.87 -0.12 1.14
CA SER A 33 -15.23 0.42 1.23
C SER A 33 -15.29 1.71 2.05
N PHE A 34 -14.54 1.79 3.15
CA PHE A 34 -14.40 3.00 3.94
C PHE A 34 -13.76 4.14 3.13
N LEU A 35 -12.71 3.85 2.37
CA LEU A 35 -12.07 4.85 1.50
C LEU A 35 -13.03 5.34 0.40
N LEU A 36 -13.76 4.45 -0.24
CA LEU A 36 -14.75 4.84 -1.25
C LEU A 36 -15.89 5.67 -0.64
N TRP A 37 -16.35 5.32 0.55
CA TRP A 37 -17.34 6.12 1.28
C TRP A 37 -16.78 7.52 1.59
N LEU A 38 -15.54 7.61 2.08
CA LEU A 38 -14.87 8.88 2.36
C LEU A 38 -14.74 9.74 1.09
N LEU A 39 -14.37 9.13 -0.04
CA LEU A 39 -14.15 9.83 -1.31
C LEU A 39 -15.45 10.32 -1.96
N TYR A 40 -16.52 9.54 -1.90
CA TYR A 40 -17.73 9.82 -2.69
C TYR A 40 -18.93 10.34 -1.86
N VAL A 41 -18.93 10.09 -0.55
CA VAL A 41 -20.08 10.41 0.31
C VAL A 41 -19.74 11.50 1.31
N HIS A 42 -18.52 11.49 1.87
CA HIS A 42 -18.11 12.49 2.84
C HIS A 42 -17.68 13.77 2.13
N HIS A 43 -18.37 14.88 2.47
CA HIS A 43 -18.00 16.20 1.96
C HIS A 43 -17.21 16.93 3.05
N ALA A 44 -15.99 17.35 2.72
CA ALA A 44 -15.15 18.13 3.63
C ALA A 44 -15.80 19.48 3.96
N SER A 45 -15.66 19.93 5.21
CA SER A 45 -16.14 21.23 5.65
C SER A 45 -15.28 22.34 5.06
N ALA A 46 -15.88 23.39 4.53
CA ALA A 46 -15.17 24.53 3.93
C ALA A 46 -14.22 25.27 4.94
N ASP A 47 -14.42 25.07 6.25
CA ASP A 47 -13.68 25.75 7.30
C ASP A 47 -12.19 25.38 7.39
N PHE A 48 -11.77 24.26 6.78
CA PHE A 48 -10.40 23.76 6.83
C PHE A 48 -9.66 23.88 5.49
N ALA A 49 -10.30 24.38 4.46
CA ALA A 49 -9.74 24.50 3.12
C ALA A 49 -8.41 25.29 3.12
N GLY A 50 -7.35 24.68 2.60
CA GLY A 50 -6.02 25.29 2.49
C GLY A 50 -5.13 25.24 3.74
N ARG A 51 -5.61 24.77 4.87
CA ARG A 51 -4.84 24.73 6.13
C ARG A 51 -3.77 23.63 6.13
N TRP A 52 -3.95 22.60 5.31
CA TRP A 52 -3.13 21.37 5.29
C TRP A 52 -2.37 21.20 3.97
N MET A 53 -1.97 22.30 3.35
CA MET A 53 -1.27 22.30 2.04
C MET A 53 0.04 21.50 2.01
N PHE A 54 0.62 21.15 3.14
CA PHE A 54 1.82 20.31 3.19
C PHE A 54 1.53 18.80 3.03
N LEU A 55 0.29 18.35 3.30
CA LEU A 55 -0.05 16.91 3.25
C LEU A 55 0.14 16.27 1.87
N PRO A 56 -0.20 16.89 0.74
CA PRO A 56 0.11 16.33 -0.57
C PRO A 56 1.60 16.11 -0.80
N ALA A 57 2.46 17.04 -0.35
CA ALA A 57 3.91 16.91 -0.45
C ALA A 57 4.43 15.79 0.48
N LEU A 58 3.90 15.69 1.70
CA LEU A 58 4.20 14.59 2.62
C LEU A 58 3.80 13.24 2.02
N ASN A 59 2.62 13.15 1.42
CA ASN A 59 2.15 11.92 0.76
C ASN A 59 3.06 11.50 -0.40
N ALA A 60 3.52 12.45 -1.21
CA ALA A 60 4.49 12.17 -2.27
C ALA A 60 5.85 11.71 -1.72
N LEU A 61 6.33 12.34 -0.66
CA LEU A 61 7.57 11.94 0.02
C LEU A 61 7.45 10.50 0.57
N LEU A 62 6.37 10.17 1.25
CA LEU A 62 6.13 8.83 1.80
C LEU A 62 6.07 7.77 0.70
N ASN A 63 5.43 8.06 -0.42
CA ASN A 63 5.43 7.18 -1.58
C ASN A 63 6.84 7.02 -2.19
N GLY A 64 7.61 8.10 -2.32
CA GLY A 64 8.98 8.05 -2.79
C GLY A 64 9.90 7.23 -1.88
N LEU A 65 9.78 7.41 -0.56
CA LEU A 65 10.52 6.63 0.44
C LEU A 65 10.10 5.15 0.42
N CYS A 66 8.82 4.87 0.21
CA CYS A 66 8.33 3.50 0.02
C CYS A 66 8.95 2.86 -1.22
N ALA A 67 8.95 3.53 -2.36
CA ALA A 67 9.57 3.04 -3.60
C ALA A 67 11.06 2.76 -3.40
N LEU A 68 11.78 3.66 -2.74
CA LEU A 68 13.20 3.48 -2.41
C LEU A 68 13.42 2.26 -1.51
N ALA A 69 12.64 2.12 -0.43
CA ALA A 69 12.75 1.00 0.48
C ALA A 69 12.44 -0.35 -0.20
N LEU A 70 11.50 -0.38 -1.15
CA LEU A 70 11.20 -1.56 -1.98
C LEU A 70 12.40 -1.93 -2.85
N CYS A 71 13.01 -0.98 -3.55
CA CYS A 71 14.19 -1.21 -4.38
C CYS A 71 15.39 -1.69 -3.55
N VAL A 72 15.63 -1.07 -2.40
CA VAL A 72 16.68 -1.48 -1.45
C VAL A 72 16.42 -2.89 -0.92
N GLY A 73 15.16 -3.20 -0.61
CA GLY A 73 14.75 -4.54 -0.18
C GLY A 73 14.99 -5.60 -1.26
N LEU A 74 14.70 -5.28 -2.54
CA LEU A 74 15.02 -6.17 -3.66
C LEU A 74 16.52 -6.40 -3.79
N TYR A 75 17.31 -5.35 -3.74
CA TYR A 75 18.77 -5.43 -3.78
C TYR A 75 19.31 -6.38 -2.70
N PHE A 76 18.85 -6.27 -1.46
CA PHE A 76 19.31 -7.12 -0.37
C PHE A 76 18.93 -8.60 -0.54
N ILE A 77 17.74 -8.91 -1.07
CA ILE A 77 17.36 -10.32 -1.28
C ILE A 77 18.16 -10.95 -2.43
N GLU A 78 18.52 -10.20 -3.46
CA GLU A 78 19.39 -10.63 -4.54
C GLU A 78 20.82 -10.93 -4.03
N HIS A 79 21.26 -10.19 -3.00
CA HIS A 79 22.53 -10.43 -2.31
C HIS A 79 22.42 -11.38 -1.11
N HIS A 80 21.37 -12.19 -1.04
CA HIS A 80 21.12 -13.19 0.00
C HIS A 80 21.03 -12.65 1.45
N ASN A 81 20.91 -11.34 1.64
CA ASN A 81 20.73 -10.71 2.97
C ASN A 81 19.25 -10.62 3.32
N ARG A 82 18.73 -11.69 3.95
CA ARG A 82 17.31 -11.80 4.31
C ARG A 82 16.90 -10.83 5.41
N GLU A 83 17.79 -10.52 6.35
CA GLU A 83 17.49 -9.60 7.46
C GLU A 83 17.32 -8.17 6.95
N ALA A 84 18.25 -7.68 6.14
CA ALA A 84 18.16 -6.37 5.55
C ALA A 84 16.96 -6.24 4.58
N HIS A 85 16.66 -7.29 3.79
CA HIS A 85 15.44 -7.37 2.99
C HIS A 85 14.19 -7.20 3.86
N ARG A 86 14.07 -7.99 4.95
CA ARG A 86 12.93 -7.91 5.86
C ARG A 86 12.78 -6.53 6.47
N ALA A 87 13.86 -5.93 6.95
CA ALA A 87 13.84 -4.58 7.52
C ALA A 87 13.39 -3.53 6.50
N SER A 88 13.92 -3.60 5.27
CA SER A 88 13.55 -2.68 4.18
C SER A 88 12.08 -2.79 3.80
N LEU A 89 11.52 -4.02 3.71
CA LEU A 89 10.10 -4.22 3.39
C LEU A 89 9.18 -3.78 4.54
N LEU A 90 9.56 -3.97 5.80
CA LEU A 90 8.83 -3.45 6.95
C LEU A 90 8.81 -1.92 6.94
N LEU A 91 9.94 -1.30 6.59
CA LEU A 91 10.01 0.15 6.43
C LEU A 91 9.12 0.66 5.28
N ALA A 92 9.14 -0.03 4.13
CA ALA A 92 8.22 0.28 3.02
C ALA A 92 6.75 0.18 3.46
N PHE A 93 6.41 -0.85 4.24
CA PHE A 93 5.06 -1.01 4.78
C PHE A 93 4.69 0.10 5.76
N ALA A 94 5.61 0.52 6.63
CA ALA A 94 5.40 1.64 7.54
C ALA A 94 5.15 2.95 6.76
N PHE A 95 5.95 3.25 5.73
CA PHE A 95 5.71 4.43 4.88
C PHE A 95 4.36 4.38 4.18
N SER A 96 3.95 3.22 3.63
CA SER A 96 2.64 3.07 3.00
C SER A 96 1.49 3.23 4.01
N SER A 97 1.66 2.76 5.25
CA SER A 97 0.64 2.90 6.30
C SER A 97 0.48 4.36 6.74
N VAL A 98 1.60 5.07 6.94
CA VAL A 98 1.59 6.50 7.27
C VAL A 98 1.02 7.32 6.10
N PHE A 99 1.37 6.97 4.87
CA PHE A 99 0.77 7.56 3.67
C PHE A 99 -0.75 7.41 3.68
N LEU A 100 -1.27 6.20 3.92
CA LEU A 100 -2.72 5.95 3.93
C LEU A 100 -3.44 6.79 4.98
N ILE A 101 -2.89 6.86 6.20
CA ILE A 101 -3.44 7.70 7.29
C ILE A 101 -3.42 9.17 6.88
N SER A 102 -2.28 9.68 6.39
CA SER A 102 -2.13 11.07 5.95
C SER A 102 -3.09 11.41 4.79
N TYR A 103 -3.29 10.46 3.85
CA TYR A 103 -4.23 10.62 2.74
C TYR A 103 -5.68 10.72 3.24
N ILE A 104 -6.10 9.84 4.17
CA ILE A 104 -7.42 9.88 4.79
C ILE A 104 -7.64 11.23 5.50
N VAL A 105 -6.68 11.68 6.29
CA VAL A 105 -6.75 12.96 7.01
C VAL A 105 -6.88 14.12 6.01
N LYS A 106 -6.03 14.16 4.98
CA LYS A 106 -6.10 15.18 3.93
C LYS A 106 -7.47 15.22 3.28
N HIS A 107 -7.98 14.06 2.89
CA HIS A 107 -9.26 13.98 2.19
C HIS A 107 -10.44 14.35 3.10
N ALA A 108 -10.43 13.91 4.35
CA ALA A 108 -11.48 14.21 5.31
C ALA A 108 -11.55 15.71 5.67
N LEU A 109 -10.40 16.40 5.69
CA LEU A 109 -10.33 17.81 6.11
C LEU A 109 -10.38 18.80 4.95
N ASP A 110 -9.75 18.49 3.81
CA ASP A 110 -9.48 19.44 2.73
C ASP A 110 -10.20 19.05 1.41
N GLY A 111 -10.80 17.83 1.36
CA GLY A 111 -11.51 17.33 0.20
C GLY A 111 -10.60 17.02 -1.00
N ASP A 112 -11.22 16.96 -2.18
CA ASP A 112 -10.53 16.66 -3.43
C ASP A 112 -9.86 17.88 -4.04
N THR A 113 -8.63 17.70 -4.53
CA THR A 113 -7.95 18.70 -5.34
C THR A 113 -8.29 18.44 -6.82
N ILE A 114 -9.07 19.34 -7.42
CA ILE A 114 -9.46 19.25 -8.83
C ILE A 114 -8.25 19.60 -9.70
N PHE A 115 -7.91 18.71 -10.66
CA PHE A 115 -6.85 19.00 -11.63
C PHE A 115 -7.32 20.03 -12.66
N PRO A 116 -6.71 21.22 -12.75
CA PRO A 116 -7.19 22.31 -13.60
C PRO A 116 -6.75 22.18 -15.06
N GLY A 117 -5.84 21.26 -15.39
CA GLY A 117 -5.35 21.04 -16.75
C GLY A 117 -6.45 20.59 -17.71
N HIS A 118 -6.28 20.92 -19.00
CA HIS A 118 -7.22 20.62 -20.09
C HIS A 118 -6.53 19.80 -21.20
N GLY A 119 -7.33 19.17 -22.07
CA GLY A 119 -6.83 18.44 -23.23
C GLY A 119 -6.03 17.17 -22.89
N PRO A 120 -5.00 16.80 -23.69
CA PRO A 120 -4.27 15.54 -23.54
C PRO A 120 -3.60 15.35 -22.19
N VAL A 121 -3.14 16.43 -21.55
CA VAL A 121 -2.51 16.40 -20.23
C VAL A 121 -3.47 15.95 -19.16
N ARG A 122 -4.72 16.41 -19.19
CA ARG A 122 -5.77 15.97 -18.27
C ARG A 122 -6.07 14.48 -18.45
N THR A 123 -6.15 14.02 -19.70
CA THR A 123 -6.38 12.60 -19.99
C THR A 123 -5.25 11.73 -19.44
N LEU A 124 -3.99 12.13 -19.64
CA LEU A 124 -2.82 11.43 -19.11
C LEU A 124 -2.85 11.38 -17.58
N TYR A 125 -3.08 12.53 -16.93
CA TYR A 125 -3.19 12.61 -15.47
C TYR A 125 -4.28 11.68 -14.93
N LEU A 126 -5.49 11.72 -15.49
CA LEU A 126 -6.61 10.89 -15.05
C LEU A 126 -6.35 9.40 -15.29
N SER A 127 -5.66 9.04 -16.38
CA SER A 127 -5.28 7.64 -16.63
C SER A 127 -4.28 7.11 -15.60
N ILE A 128 -3.27 7.93 -15.26
CA ILE A 128 -2.29 7.57 -14.21
C ILE A 128 -2.99 7.48 -12.84
N LEU A 129 -3.84 8.45 -12.51
CA LEU A 129 -4.59 8.45 -11.25
C LEU A 129 -5.50 7.23 -11.15
N ALA A 130 -6.26 6.92 -12.20
CA ALA A 130 -7.17 5.78 -12.21
C ALA A 130 -6.40 4.45 -12.04
N SER A 131 -5.30 4.26 -12.78
CA SER A 131 -4.47 3.06 -12.64
C SER A 131 -3.83 2.96 -11.25
N HIS A 132 -3.35 4.09 -10.69
CA HIS A 132 -2.83 4.16 -9.33
C HIS A 132 -3.87 3.70 -8.30
N VAL A 133 -5.09 4.24 -8.36
CA VAL A 133 -6.16 3.90 -7.41
C VAL A 133 -6.58 2.44 -7.55
N ILE A 134 -6.81 1.94 -8.76
CA ILE A 134 -7.21 0.55 -9.01
C ILE A 134 -6.14 -0.41 -8.49
N LEU A 135 -4.87 -0.16 -8.81
CA LEU A 135 -3.79 -1.02 -8.37
C LEU A 135 -3.49 -0.91 -6.87
N SER A 136 -3.78 0.23 -6.24
CA SER A 136 -3.70 0.37 -4.78
C SER A 136 -4.71 -0.53 -4.06
N ILE A 137 -5.93 -0.64 -4.58
CA ILE A 137 -6.96 -1.55 -4.07
C ILE A 137 -6.48 -3.01 -4.13
N VAL A 138 -5.84 -3.40 -5.23
CA VAL A 138 -5.28 -4.75 -5.41
C VAL A 138 -4.02 -4.96 -4.56
N ALA A 139 -3.17 -3.96 -4.45
CA ALA A 139 -1.91 -4.03 -3.70
C ALA A 139 -2.14 -4.34 -2.21
N LEU A 140 -3.14 -3.73 -1.58
CA LEU A 140 -3.39 -3.87 -0.14
C LEU A 140 -3.51 -5.34 0.32
N PRO A 141 -4.46 -6.15 -0.19
CA PRO A 141 -4.57 -7.55 0.21
C PRO A 141 -3.35 -8.38 -0.21
N MET A 142 -2.71 -8.06 -1.33
CA MET A 142 -1.52 -8.77 -1.79
C MET A 142 -0.33 -8.54 -0.86
N VAL A 143 -0.09 -7.30 -0.44
CA VAL A 143 0.97 -6.94 0.51
C VAL A 143 0.74 -7.66 1.84
N LEU A 144 -0.46 -7.58 2.42
CA LEU A 144 -0.79 -8.25 3.68
C LEU A 144 -0.61 -9.78 3.59
N THR A 145 -1.05 -10.39 2.49
CA THR A 145 -0.88 -11.83 2.25
C THR A 145 0.60 -12.21 2.10
N THR A 146 1.39 -11.37 1.43
CA THR A 146 2.84 -11.59 1.26
C THR A 146 3.56 -11.54 2.61
N PHE A 147 3.21 -10.58 3.48
CA PHE A 147 3.73 -10.51 4.85
C PHE A 147 3.30 -11.72 5.67
N PHE A 148 2.04 -12.11 5.61
CA PHE A 148 1.55 -13.29 6.32
C PHE A 148 2.37 -14.55 5.99
N PHE A 149 2.62 -14.84 4.71
CA PHE A 149 3.43 -16.00 4.32
C PHE A 149 4.88 -15.88 4.74
N SER A 150 5.45 -14.67 4.77
CA SER A 150 6.80 -14.45 5.26
C SER A 150 6.90 -14.70 6.77
N LEU A 151 5.95 -14.18 7.54
CA LEU A 151 5.93 -14.28 9.00
C LEU A 151 5.62 -15.70 9.49
N THR A 152 4.87 -16.49 8.72
CA THR A 152 4.56 -17.88 9.02
C THR A 152 5.56 -18.89 8.44
N GLY A 153 6.72 -18.42 7.93
CA GLY A 153 7.78 -19.28 7.41
C GLY A 153 7.47 -19.95 6.06
N ARG A 154 6.33 -19.63 5.43
CA ARG A 154 5.90 -20.23 4.16
C ARG A 154 6.57 -19.57 2.96
N PHE A 155 7.89 -19.64 2.92
CA PHE A 155 8.71 -18.92 1.94
C PHE A 155 8.45 -19.30 0.47
N ALA A 156 7.97 -20.52 0.18
CA ALA A 156 7.59 -20.89 -1.18
C ALA A 156 6.39 -20.10 -1.67
N MET A 157 5.34 -19.96 -0.83
CA MET A 157 4.14 -19.18 -1.13
C MET A 157 4.47 -17.67 -1.14
N HIS A 158 5.27 -17.20 -0.15
CA HIS A 158 5.75 -15.84 -0.12
C HIS A 158 6.42 -15.45 -1.45
N ARG A 159 7.39 -16.22 -1.93
CA ARG A 159 8.09 -15.93 -3.19
C ARG A 159 7.17 -15.90 -4.40
N ARG A 160 6.18 -16.79 -4.44
CA ARG A 160 5.22 -16.85 -5.56
C ARG A 160 4.38 -15.57 -5.63
N ILE A 161 3.83 -15.13 -4.50
CA ILE A 161 2.99 -13.92 -4.43
C ILE A 161 3.83 -12.65 -4.54
N ALA A 162 4.99 -12.60 -3.89
CA ALA A 162 5.88 -11.44 -3.92
C ALA A 162 6.29 -11.03 -5.34
N ARG A 163 6.43 -11.98 -6.28
CA ARG A 163 6.74 -11.69 -7.68
C ARG A 163 5.68 -10.84 -8.38
N LEU A 164 4.42 -10.91 -7.93
CA LEU A 164 3.33 -10.08 -8.44
C LEU A 164 3.12 -8.84 -7.57
N THR A 165 3.23 -9.01 -6.25
CA THR A 165 3.04 -7.90 -5.29
C THR A 165 4.08 -6.81 -5.47
N PHE A 166 5.34 -7.17 -5.65
CA PHE A 166 6.44 -6.21 -5.75
C PHE A 166 6.27 -5.20 -6.89
N PRO A 167 6.08 -5.62 -8.16
CA PRO A 167 5.92 -4.66 -9.25
C PRO A 167 4.66 -3.81 -9.12
N ILE A 168 3.55 -4.36 -8.60
CA ILE A 168 2.33 -3.61 -8.36
C ILE A 168 2.55 -2.55 -7.27
N TRP A 169 3.14 -2.94 -6.14
CA TRP A 169 3.40 -2.03 -5.03
C TRP A 169 4.40 -0.93 -5.42
N LEU A 170 5.46 -1.28 -6.13
CA LEU A 170 6.42 -0.32 -6.65
C LEU A 170 5.77 0.66 -7.63
N TYR A 171 4.93 0.18 -8.56
CA TYR A 171 4.18 1.00 -9.48
C TYR A 171 3.28 2.00 -8.74
N VAL A 172 2.51 1.55 -7.77
CA VAL A 172 1.66 2.40 -6.93
C VAL A 172 2.50 3.47 -6.22
N SER A 173 3.63 3.10 -5.64
CA SER A 173 4.50 4.04 -4.94
C SER A 173 5.08 5.11 -5.89
N ILE A 174 5.52 4.72 -7.09
CA ILE A 174 6.03 5.66 -8.10
C ILE A 174 4.92 6.57 -8.63
N THR A 175 3.79 5.99 -9.01
CA THR A 175 2.68 6.77 -9.58
C THR A 175 2.06 7.73 -8.59
N GLY A 176 2.09 7.44 -7.28
CA GLY A 176 1.68 8.38 -6.24
C GLY A 176 2.54 9.65 -6.22
N VAL A 177 3.86 9.53 -6.45
CA VAL A 177 4.75 10.70 -6.63
C VAL A 177 4.41 11.44 -7.94
N VAL A 178 4.20 10.69 -9.03
CA VAL A 178 3.88 11.28 -10.34
C VAL A 178 2.58 12.09 -10.29
N VAL A 179 1.52 11.57 -9.66
CA VAL A 179 0.25 12.26 -9.44
C VAL A 179 0.47 13.60 -8.73
N PHE A 180 1.28 13.61 -7.67
CA PHE A 180 1.61 14.85 -6.95
C PHE A 180 2.36 15.85 -7.84
N VAL A 181 3.35 15.39 -8.61
CA VAL A 181 4.13 16.25 -9.51
C VAL A 181 3.23 16.91 -10.55
N PHE A 182 2.29 16.17 -11.14
CA PHE A 182 1.29 16.73 -12.06
C PHE A 182 0.42 17.79 -11.36
N LEU A 183 -0.11 17.47 -10.18
CA LEU A 183 -0.90 18.45 -9.43
C LEU A 183 -0.08 19.70 -9.10
N ARG A 184 1.16 19.54 -8.65
CA ARG A 184 2.03 20.66 -8.31
C ARG A 184 2.34 21.55 -9.52
N ALA A 185 2.53 20.94 -10.69
CA ALA A 185 2.86 21.68 -11.93
C ALA A 185 1.69 22.46 -12.53
N TYR A 186 0.45 22.06 -12.26
CA TYR A 186 -0.72 22.61 -12.92
C TYR A 186 -1.76 23.24 -11.98
N ALA A 187 -1.75 22.92 -10.68
CA ALA A 187 -2.73 23.42 -9.71
C ALA A 187 -2.16 24.46 -8.73
N TYR A 188 -0.84 24.59 -8.68
CA TYR A 188 -0.11 25.57 -7.86
C TYR A 188 0.94 26.27 -8.70
#